data_afb28a8bc4a0dfa41a231b80e6a68f8b
#
_entry.id   afb28a8bc4a0dfa41a231b80e6a68f8b
#
_cell.length_a   1.000
_cell.length_b   1.000
_cell.length_c   1.000
_cell.angle_alpha   90.00
_cell.angle_beta   90.00
_cell.angle_gamma   90.00
#
_symmetry.space_group_name_H-M   'P 1'
#
loop_
_entity.id
_entity.type
_entity.pdbx_description
1 polymer ?
#
loop_
_entity_poly.entity_id
_entity_poly.type
_entity_poly.pdbx_seq_one_letter_code
_entity_poly.pdbx_strand_id
1 'polypeptide(L)' 'MENSKNHILVVDDDDRIRNLLKDYLTENNYIVSTSENADQAKEKLSYIKFDMIILDVMMPGQNGYELTKDIKKQIKV' A
#
# COMPACT_ATOMS: atom_id res chain seq x y z
N MET A 1 -21.32 -10.03 -8.45
CA MET A 1 -21.24 -9.62 -8.30
C MET A 1 -20.56 -9.17 -7.95
N GLU A 2 -20.27 -9.10 -8.02
CA GLU A 2 -19.94 -8.65 -7.71
C GLU A 2 -19.31 -7.98 -7.13
N ASN A 3 -19.07 -8.03 -7.00
CA ASN A 3 -18.59 -7.04 -6.06
C ASN A 3 -17.20 -7.29 -5.56
N SER A 4 -16.28 -7.44 -6.45
CA SER A 4 -14.89 -7.51 -6.06
C SER A 4 -14.44 -6.10 -5.73
N LYS A 5 -14.05 -5.89 -4.47
CA LYS A 5 -13.50 -4.62 -4.03
C LYS A 5 -12.05 -4.52 -4.44
N ASN A 6 -11.61 -3.33 -4.75
CA ASN A 6 -10.19 -3.10 -5.03
C ASN A 6 -9.40 -3.16 -3.73
N HIS A 7 -8.20 -3.71 -3.81
CA HIS A 7 -7.33 -3.86 -2.65
C HIS A 7 -6.21 -2.82 -2.73
N ILE A 8 -6.10 -2.01 -1.70
CA ILE A 8 -5.14 -0.90 -1.65
C ILE A 8 -4.14 -1.15 -0.54
N LEU A 9 -2.87 -0.95 -0.85
CA LEU A 9 -1.80 -0.99 0.16
C LEU A 9 -1.42 0.43 0.51
N VAL A 10 -1.45 0.76 1.79
CA VAL A 10 -1.03 2.07 2.29
C VAL A 10 0.31 1.88 3.02
N VAL A 11 1.33 2.57 2.54
CA VAL A 11 2.68 2.46 3.09
C VAL A 11 3.10 3.82 3.62
N ASP A 12 3.19 3.94 4.93
CA ASP A 12 3.52 5.20 5.59
C ASP A 12 4.07 4.88 6.99
N ASP A 13 5.13 5.55 7.39
CA ASP A 13 5.71 5.34 8.72
C ASP A 13 4.97 6.12 9.82
N ASP A 14 4.06 7.00 9.46
CA ASP A 14 3.25 7.75 10.43
C ASP A 14 1.97 6.97 10.71
N ASP A 15 1.84 6.49 11.96
CA ASP A 15 0.67 5.70 12.36
C ASP A 15 -0.63 6.46 12.18
N ARG A 16 -0.63 7.76 12.44
CA ARG A 16 -1.85 8.57 12.36
C ARG A 16 -2.33 8.69 10.92
N ILE A 17 -1.41 8.97 10.01
CA ILE A 17 -1.74 9.08 8.58
C ILE A 17 -2.18 7.72 8.05
N ARG A 18 -1.45 6.67 8.41
CA ARG A 18 -1.76 5.33 7.94
C ARG A 18 -3.17 4.91 8.38
N ASN A 19 -3.51 5.16 9.65
CA ASN A 19 -4.82 4.80 10.17
C ASN A 19 -5.92 5.66 9.56
N LEU A 20 -5.65 6.95 9.37
CA LEU A 20 -6.63 7.84 8.76
C LEU A 20 -6.98 7.39 7.34
N LEU A 21 -5.96 7.07 6.55
CA LEU A 21 -6.19 6.61 5.18
C LEU A 21 -6.90 5.26 5.17
N LYS A 22 -6.53 4.38 6.08
CA LYS A 22 -7.17 3.07 6.17
C LYS A 22 -8.67 3.23 6.43
N ASP A 23 -9.01 4.06 7.41
CA ASP A 23 -10.41 4.26 7.77
C ASP A 23 -11.19 4.90 6.63
N TYR A 24 -10.62 5.92 6.01
CA TYR A 24 -11.26 6.61 4.91
C TYR A 24 -11.52 5.66 3.73
N LEU A 25 -10.52 4.91 3.36
CA LEU A 25 -10.64 4.02 2.20
C LEU A 25 -11.58 2.86 2.49
N THR A 26 -11.55 2.35 3.72
CA THR A 26 -12.48 1.28 4.11
C THR A 26 -13.92 1.75 4.02
N GLU A 27 -14.19 2.99 4.43
CA GLU A 27 -15.53 3.56 4.33
C GLU A 27 -15.97 3.73 2.88
N ASN A 28 -15.02 3.83 1.96
CA ASN A 28 -15.32 3.96 0.54
C ASN A 28 -15.28 2.62 -0.19
N ASN A 29 -15.43 1.53 0.55
CA ASN A 29 -15.58 0.17 0.01
C ASN A 29 -14.32 -0.41 -0.60
N TYR A 30 -13.16 0.01 -0.12
CA TYR A 30 -11.90 -0.62 -0.52
C TYR A 30 -11.47 -1.61 0.55
N ILE A 31 -10.71 -2.62 0.13
CA ILE A 31 -10.01 -3.49 1.06
C ILE A 31 -8.63 -2.87 1.26
N VAL A 32 -8.23 -2.68 2.50
CA VAL A 32 -7.00 -1.93 2.80
C VAL A 32 -6.04 -2.77 3.63
N SER A 33 -4.81 -2.86 3.16
CA SER A 33 -3.69 -3.38 3.95
C SER A 33 -2.72 -2.24 4.20
N THR A 34 -1.98 -2.33 5.28
CA THR A 34 -1.06 -1.26 5.66
C THR A 34 0.33 -1.82 5.90
N SER A 35 1.33 -0.97 5.71
CA SER A 35 2.72 -1.29 6.03
C SER A 35 3.39 -0.06 6.59
N GLU A 36 4.33 -0.26 7.52
CA GLU A 36 5.03 0.85 8.18
C GLU A 36 6.29 1.25 7.43
N ASN A 37 6.82 0.37 6.62
CA ASN A 37 8.08 0.60 5.94
C ASN A 37 8.15 -0.21 4.65
N ALA A 38 9.23 0.00 3.90
CA ALA A 38 9.40 -0.62 2.61
C ALA A 38 9.53 -2.14 2.71
N ASP A 39 10.19 -2.63 3.75
CA ASP A 39 10.38 -4.08 3.91
C ASP A 39 9.04 -4.78 4.11
N GLN A 40 8.18 -4.23 4.96
CA GLN A 40 6.86 -4.79 5.17
C GLN A 40 6.02 -4.74 3.89
N ALA A 41 6.14 -3.64 3.15
CA ALA A 41 5.41 -3.50 1.90
C ALA A 41 5.85 -4.56 0.89
N LYS A 42 7.15 -4.76 0.77
CA LYS A 42 7.67 -5.77 -0.16
C LYS A 42 7.23 -7.17 0.23
N GLU A 43 7.21 -7.45 1.52
CA GLU A 43 6.75 -8.74 2.00
C GLU A 43 5.30 -8.98 1.57
N LYS A 44 4.43 -8.01 1.80
CA LYS A 44 3.04 -8.15 1.43
C LYS A 44 2.85 -8.27 -0.07
N LEU A 45 3.63 -7.53 -0.84
CA LEU A 45 3.56 -7.60 -2.30
C LEU A 45 3.97 -8.96 -2.85
N SER A 46 4.73 -9.71 -2.07
CA SER A 46 5.18 -11.02 -2.53
C SER A 46 4.07 -12.07 -2.53
N TYR A 47 2.99 -11.83 -1.79
CA TYR A 47 1.89 -12.81 -1.73
C TYR A 47 0.50 -12.20 -1.86
N ILE A 48 0.38 -10.89 -1.93
CA ILE A 48 -0.91 -10.22 -2.12
C ILE A 48 -0.83 -9.36 -3.37
N LYS A 49 -1.86 -9.45 -4.20
CA LYS A 49 -1.94 -8.60 -5.39
C LYS A 49 -2.78 -7.37 -5.05
N PHE A 50 -2.20 -6.21 -5.23
CA PHE A 50 -2.87 -4.94 -4.95
C PHE A 50 -3.25 -4.23 -6.25
N ASP A 51 -4.35 -3.50 -6.20
CA ASP A 51 -4.80 -2.70 -7.33
C ASP A 51 -4.18 -1.31 -7.32
N MET A 52 -3.83 -0.82 -6.13
CA MET A 52 -3.26 0.51 -5.96
C MET A 52 -2.37 0.53 -4.72
N ILE A 53 -1.35 1.37 -4.76
CA ILE A 53 -0.48 1.58 -3.61
C ILE A 53 -0.37 3.07 -3.35
N ILE A 54 -0.58 3.45 -2.09
CA ILE A 54 -0.36 4.82 -1.63
C ILE A 54 0.94 4.80 -0.83
N LEU A 55 1.91 5.56 -1.29
CA LEU A 55 3.29 5.44 -0.82
C LEU A 55 3.85 6.78 -0.39
N ASP A 56 4.42 6.83 0.83
CA ASP A 56 5.20 7.96 1.29
C ASP A 56 6.65 7.76 0.87
N VAL A 57 7.13 8.59 -0.05
CA VAL A 57 8.47 8.44 -0.61
C VAL A 57 9.58 8.87 0.34
N MET A 58 9.22 9.45 1.47
CA MET A 58 10.19 9.94 2.45
C MET A 58 10.46 8.95 3.58
N MET A 59 10.04 7.70 3.41
CA MET A 59 10.25 6.70 4.45
C MET A 59 11.73 6.45 4.70
N PRO A 60 12.11 6.24 5.97
CA PRO A 60 13.49 5.87 6.29
C PRO A 60 13.82 4.48 5.77
N GLY A 61 15.09 4.22 5.56
CA GLY A 61 15.57 2.96 5.05
C GLY A 61 15.60 2.99 3.53
N GLN A 62 14.80 2.17 2.90
CA GLN A 62 14.71 2.19 1.44
C GLN A 62 13.92 3.42 1.01
N ASN A 63 14.42 4.17 0.03
CA ASN A 63 13.69 5.34 -0.40
C ASN A 63 12.48 4.96 -1.27
N GLY A 64 11.53 5.88 -1.36
CA GLY A 64 10.27 5.59 -2.04
C GLY A 64 10.43 5.31 -3.53
N TYR A 65 11.45 5.87 -4.15
CA TYR A 65 11.69 5.66 -5.58
C TYR A 65 12.09 4.23 -5.87
N GLU A 66 12.91 3.64 -5.00
CA GLU A 66 13.32 2.25 -5.18
C GLU A 66 12.15 1.32 -4.97
N LEU A 67 11.33 1.58 -3.95
CA LEU A 67 10.14 0.78 -3.72
C LEU A 67 9.17 0.88 -4.89
N THR A 68 9.03 2.07 -5.46
CA THR A 68 8.16 2.28 -6.61
C THR A 68 8.60 1.43 -7.80
N LYS A 69 9.91 1.31 -8.02
CA LYS A 69 10.40 0.45 -9.10
C LYS A 69 10.02 -1.01 -8.87
N ASP A 70 10.16 -1.47 -7.64
CA ASP A 70 9.80 -2.85 -7.30
C ASP A 70 8.31 -3.08 -7.49
N ILE A 71 7.50 -2.12 -7.10
CA ILE A 71 6.06 -2.20 -7.23
C ILE A 71 5.63 -2.32 -8.68
N LYS A 72 6.25 -1.54 -9.56
CA LYS A 72 5.87 -1.57 -10.98
C LYS A 72 6.10 -2.92 -11.64
N LYS A 73 6.91 -3.76 -11.04
CA LYS A 73 7.12 -5.11 -11.56
C LYS A 73 6.01 -6.05 -11.15
N GLN A 74 5.26 -5.71 -10.10
CA GLN A 74 4.25 -6.59 -9.52
C GLN A 74 2.84 -6.11 -9.75
N ILE A 75 2.64 -4.81 -9.90
CA ILE A 75 1.31 -4.24 -10.05
C ILE A 75 1.17 -3.66 -11.44
N LYS A 76 0.14 -4.10 -12.12
CA LYS A 76 -0.20 -3.54 -13.42
C LYS A 76 -1.17 -2.40 -13.19
N VAL A 77 -0.73 -1.22 -13.52
CA VAL A 77 -1.55 -0.03 -13.40
C VAL A 77 -2.02 0.39 -14.77
#